data_dbfcfa2f154cd4c6a19827804f93dd51
#
_entry.id   dbfcfa2f154cd4c6a19827804f93dd51
#
_cell.length_a   1.000
_cell.length_b   1.000
_cell.length_c   1.000
_cell.angle_alpha   90.00
_cell.angle_beta   90.00
_cell.angle_gamma   90.00
#
_symmetry.space_group_name_H-M   'P 1'
#
loop_
_entity.id
_entity.type
_entity.pdbx_description
1 polymer ?
#
loop_
_entity_poly.entity_id
_entity_poly.type
_entity_poly.pdbx_seq_one_letter_code
_entity_poly.pdbx_strand_id
1 'polypeptide(L)'
;MAIIVDNDTRLVVQGLTGREGSFHGVRNRDYGTSVVAGVTPGKGGADVEHIPVFDTVAQAVEEAGANTAMIFVPARFATDAVYEAVDAGVHTVICIAEGLPAHEMLRVYNYIRPKGVTMLGPNCPGALSPGKANVGIIPAEIFREGRIGLVSRSGTLTYQIGHEITQLGLGNSTIVGIGGDPVVGSSFIDVLAKFEDDDETDIVVMVGEIGGAEEEKAAAYIQAEMSKPVVAYIAGFTAPPGKTMGHAGAIISGTSGTAQAKKKALEACGVRVGTTPTEVAQLAADVVAARA
;
A
#
# COMPACT_ATOMS: atom_id res chain seq x y z
N MET A 1 -15.36 2.28 9.02
CA MET A 1 -14.67 3.20 8.07
C MET A 1 -13.49 2.45 7.51
N ALA A 2 -13.27 2.42 6.21
CA ALA A 2 -12.04 1.86 5.63
C ALA A 2 -10.85 2.78 5.93
N ILE A 3 -9.63 2.24 5.95
CA ILE A 3 -8.42 3.04 6.12
C ILE A 3 -7.88 3.51 4.76
N ILE A 4 -7.28 4.71 4.71
CA ILE A 4 -6.53 5.29 3.57
C ILE A 4 -7.40 5.64 2.36
N VAL A 5 -8.22 4.71 1.83
CA VAL A 5 -9.10 4.94 0.66
C VAL A 5 -10.51 4.40 0.94
N ASP A 6 -11.52 5.18 0.61
CA ASP A 6 -12.93 4.89 0.90
C ASP A 6 -13.88 5.57 -0.11
N ASN A 7 -15.17 5.67 0.22
CA ASN A 7 -16.17 6.33 -0.63
C ASN A 7 -15.98 7.85 -0.77
N ASP A 8 -15.24 8.48 0.12
CA ASP A 8 -14.93 9.92 0.09
C ASP A 8 -13.66 10.23 -0.71
N THR A 9 -12.98 9.19 -1.21
CA THR A 9 -11.80 9.32 -2.05
C THR A 9 -12.15 10.00 -3.37
N ARG A 10 -11.53 11.16 -3.64
CA ARG A 10 -11.61 11.92 -4.89
C ARG A 10 -10.23 11.95 -5.54
N LEU A 11 -10.05 11.04 -6.50
CA LEU A 11 -8.74 10.71 -7.03
C LEU A 11 -8.32 11.64 -8.17
N VAL A 12 -7.11 12.22 -8.07
CA VAL A 12 -6.38 12.78 -9.20
C VAL A 12 -5.24 11.84 -9.63
N VAL A 13 -5.12 11.62 -10.94
CA VAL A 13 -4.07 10.77 -11.53
C VAL A 13 -3.01 11.64 -12.18
N GLN A 14 -1.82 11.77 -11.54
CA GLN A 14 -0.68 12.45 -12.14
C GLN A 14 -0.03 11.54 -13.19
N GLY A 15 0.05 12.03 -14.43
CA GLY A 15 0.49 11.24 -15.58
C GLY A 15 -0.67 10.53 -16.31
N LEU A 16 -1.92 10.97 -16.14
CA LEU A 16 -3.11 10.33 -16.73
C LEU A 16 -3.02 10.14 -18.24
N THR A 17 -2.41 11.06 -18.99
CA THR A 17 -2.29 10.94 -20.44
C THR A 17 -1.21 9.95 -20.91
N GLY A 18 -0.44 9.38 -19.98
CA GLY A 18 0.48 8.29 -20.24
C GLY A 18 -0.25 6.94 -20.29
N ARG A 19 0.38 5.94 -20.91
CA ARG A 19 -0.22 4.60 -21.11
C ARG A 19 -0.70 3.97 -19.80
N GLU A 20 0.16 3.89 -18.81
CA GLU A 20 -0.16 3.25 -17.52
C GLU A 20 -1.13 4.10 -16.68
N GLY A 21 -0.93 5.44 -16.67
CA GLY A 21 -1.83 6.36 -15.99
C GLY A 21 -3.25 6.31 -16.54
N SER A 22 -3.40 6.30 -17.87
CA SER A 22 -4.69 6.16 -18.55
C SER A 22 -5.33 4.79 -18.21
N PHE A 23 -4.60 3.68 -18.42
CA PHE A 23 -5.11 2.34 -18.19
C PHE A 23 -5.62 2.15 -16.75
N HIS A 24 -4.80 2.47 -15.76
CA HIS A 24 -5.16 2.27 -14.36
C HIS A 24 -6.14 3.34 -13.85
N GLY A 25 -6.05 4.57 -14.31
CA GLY A 25 -7.01 5.63 -13.96
C GLY A 25 -8.44 5.26 -14.39
N VAL A 26 -8.60 4.83 -15.63
CA VAL A 26 -9.89 4.36 -16.17
C VAL A 26 -10.38 3.11 -15.43
N ARG A 27 -9.50 2.13 -15.19
CA ARG A 27 -9.86 0.91 -14.45
C ARG A 27 -10.31 1.18 -13.01
N ASN A 28 -9.66 2.12 -12.32
CA ASN A 28 -10.07 2.53 -10.98
C ASN A 28 -11.43 3.23 -10.99
N ARG A 29 -11.69 4.10 -12.00
CA ARG A 29 -13.02 4.71 -12.21
C ARG A 29 -14.08 3.64 -12.47
N ASP A 30 -13.81 2.70 -13.36
CA ASP A 30 -14.76 1.64 -13.74
C ASP A 30 -15.03 0.68 -12.57
N TYR A 31 -14.11 0.57 -11.63
CA TYR A 31 -14.33 -0.11 -10.35
C TYR A 31 -15.32 0.64 -9.43
N GLY A 32 -15.49 1.93 -9.61
CA GLY A 32 -16.35 2.78 -8.78
C GLY A 32 -15.61 3.86 -7.98
N THR A 33 -14.29 3.94 -8.08
CA THR A 33 -13.52 5.03 -7.46
C THR A 33 -13.86 6.36 -8.13
N SER A 34 -14.09 7.41 -7.36
CA SER A 34 -14.33 8.75 -7.89
C SER A 34 -13.04 9.35 -8.45
N VAL A 35 -12.69 9.00 -9.70
CA VAL A 35 -11.55 9.58 -10.42
C VAL A 35 -12.00 10.91 -11.02
N VAL A 36 -11.70 12.01 -10.34
CA VAL A 36 -12.23 13.34 -10.65
C VAL A 36 -11.36 14.14 -11.60
N ALA A 37 -10.08 13.80 -11.72
CA ALA A 37 -9.11 14.54 -12.53
C ALA A 37 -7.91 13.71 -12.94
N GLY A 38 -7.28 14.13 -14.03
CA GLY A 38 -5.91 13.80 -14.37
C GLY A 38 -5.04 15.05 -14.39
N VAL A 39 -3.74 14.87 -14.19
CA VAL A 39 -2.77 15.95 -14.32
C VAL A 39 -1.65 15.53 -15.27
N THR A 40 -1.42 16.37 -16.28
CA THR A 40 -0.26 16.27 -17.18
C THR A 40 0.11 17.67 -17.63
N PRO A 41 1.26 18.23 -17.21
CA PRO A 41 1.67 19.57 -17.59
C PRO A 41 1.66 19.80 -19.11
N GLY A 42 1.07 20.92 -19.56
CA GLY A 42 0.92 21.27 -20.96
C GLY A 42 -0.21 20.54 -21.69
N LYS A 43 -1.07 19.79 -20.99
CA LYS A 43 -2.24 19.10 -21.55
C LYS A 43 -3.55 19.46 -20.86
N GLY A 44 -3.57 20.56 -20.11
CA GLY A 44 -4.79 21.09 -19.53
C GLY A 44 -5.89 21.31 -20.57
N GLY A 45 -7.12 20.95 -20.25
CA GLY A 45 -8.27 20.98 -21.17
C GLY A 45 -8.42 19.73 -22.05
N ALA A 46 -7.48 18.77 -22.01
CA ALA A 46 -7.67 17.46 -22.63
C ALA A 46 -8.64 16.60 -21.80
N ASP A 47 -9.10 15.51 -22.40
CA ASP A 47 -9.97 14.51 -21.78
C ASP A 47 -9.41 13.12 -22.03
N VAL A 48 -9.46 12.25 -21.02
CA VAL A 48 -9.11 10.84 -21.14
C VAL A 48 -10.30 10.00 -20.67
N GLU A 49 -11.03 9.44 -21.60
CA GLU A 49 -12.21 8.60 -21.30
C GLU A 49 -13.19 9.27 -20.31
N HIS A 50 -13.51 10.55 -20.54
CA HIS A 50 -14.35 11.41 -19.68
C HIS A 50 -13.74 11.82 -18.34
N ILE A 51 -12.43 11.67 -18.16
CA ILE A 51 -11.70 12.23 -17.02
C ILE A 51 -11.01 13.53 -17.49
N PRO A 52 -11.36 14.70 -16.94
CA PRO A 52 -10.76 15.97 -17.34
C PRO A 52 -9.28 16.02 -16.93
N VAL A 53 -8.45 16.62 -17.78
CA VAL A 53 -7.01 16.78 -17.54
C VAL A 53 -6.70 18.24 -17.24
N PHE A 54 -5.94 18.47 -16.18
CA PHE A 54 -5.42 19.76 -15.74
C PHE A 54 -3.91 19.84 -15.92
N ASP A 55 -3.36 21.06 -15.90
CA ASP A 55 -1.91 21.26 -15.95
C ASP A 55 -1.23 21.05 -14.59
N THR A 56 -1.97 21.28 -13.49
CA THR A 56 -1.45 21.19 -12.12
C THR A 56 -2.40 20.48 -11.17
N VAL A 57 -1.85 19.91 -10.09
CA VAL A 57 -2.67 19.31 -9.03
C VAL A 57 -3.48 20.38 -8.29
N ALA A 58 -2.96 21.59 -8.13
CA ALA A 58 -3.69 22.69 -7.52
C ALA A 58 -5.00 23.00 -8.27
N GLN A 59 -4.99 23.03 -9.61
CA GLN A 59 -6.21 23.17 -10.41
C GLN A 59 -7.17 22.00 -10.18
N ALA A 60 -6.68 20.75 -10.15
CA ALA A 60 -7.51 19.58 -9.91
C ALA A 60 -8.14 19.59 -8.49
N VAL A 61 -7.46 20.14 -7.50
CA VAL A 61 -8.01 20.34 -6.15
C VAL A 61 -9.08 21.43 -6.16
N GLU A 62 -8.78 22.59 -6.75
CA GLU A 62 -9.70 23.76 -6.78
C GLU A 62 -10.96 23.49 -7.60
N GLU A 63 -10.82 22.95 -8.81
CA GLU A 63 -11.93 22.81 -9.78
C GLU A 63 -12.67 21.46 -9.65
N ALA A 64 -11.96 20.37 -9.28
CA ALA A 64 -12.54 19.03 -9.19
C ALA A 64 -12.59 18.48 -7.75
N GLY A 65 -12.07 19.19 -6.73
CA GLY A 65 -12.11 18.79 -5.32
C GLY A 65 -11.31 17.52 -5.04
N ALA A 66 -10.20 17.30 -5.73
CA ALA A 66 -9.34 16.15 -5.52
C ALA A 66 -8.72 16.16 -4.09
N ASN A 67 -8.69 15.01 -3.43
CA ASN A 67 -8.11 14.84 -2.08
C ASN A 67 -7.08 13.71 -2.00
N THR A 68 -6.99 12.88 -3.02
CA THR A 68 -6.09 11.73 -3.13
C THR A 68 -5.37 11.78 -4.46
N ALA A 69 -4.04 11.57 -4.46
CA ALA A 69 -3.22 11.55 -5.67
C ALA A 69 -2.64 10.16 -5.94
N MET A 70 -2.69 9.72 -7.19
CA MET A 70 -2.02 8.52 -7.68
C MET A 70 -0.98 8.92 -8.74
N ILE A 71 0.29 8.52 -8.52
CA ILE A 71 1.42 9.00 -9.31
C ILE A 71 1.93 7.93 -10.26
N PHE A 72 1.77 8.19 -11.57
CA PHE A 72 2.27 7.38 -12.69
C PHE A 72 3.29 8.11 -13.56
N VAL A 73 3.91 9.16 -13.05
CA VAL A 73 4.97 9.85 -13.78
C VAL A 73 6.29 9.03 -13.77
N PRO A 74 7.18 9.23 -14.74
CA PRO A 74 8.49 8.58 -14.72
C PRO A 74 9.26 8.88 -13.42
N ALA A 75 10.03 7.91 -12.91
CA ALA A 75 10.72 7.97 -11.62
C ALA A 75 11.47 9.29 -11.35
N ARG A 76 12.14 9.84 -12.37
CA ARG A 76 12.88 11.12 -12.27
C ARG A 76 12.01 12.35 -11.95
N PHE A 77 10.69 12.27 -12.09
CA PHE A 77 9.74 13.33 -11.80
C PHE A 77 8.81 12.98 -10.62
N ALA A 78 8.92 11.77 -10.08
CA ALA A 78 7.95 11.29 -9.10
C ALA A 78 8.06 12.02 -7.76
N THR A 79 9.26 12.40 -7.32
CA THR A 79 9.45 13.20 -6.10
C THR A 79 8.84 14.60 -6.24
N ASP A 80 9.02 15.25 -7.39
CA ASP A 80 8.39 16.55 -7.67
C ASP A 80 6.87 16.43 -7.70
N ALA A 81 6.33 15.36 -8.29
CA ALA A 81 4.90 15.09 -8.29
C ALA A 81 4.32 14.88 -6.87
N VAL A 82 5.09 14.25 -5.96
CA VAL A 82 4.71 14.15 -4.55
C VAL A 82 4.65 15.53 -3.89
N TYR A 83 5.69 16.35 -4.06
CA TYR A 83 5.70 17.70 -3.51
C TYR A 83 4.54 18.54 -4.04
N GLU A 84 4.27 18.49 -5.35
CA GLU A 84 3.15 19.21 -5.98
C GLU A 84 1.81 18.79 -5.35
N ALA A 85 1.56 17.47 -5.21
CA ALA A 85 0.32 16.98 -4.62
C ALA A 85 0.15 17.45 -3.18
N VAL A 86 1.21 17.34 -2.37
CA VAL A 86 1.18 17.75 -0.96
C VAL A 86 1.00 19.26 -0.80
N ASP A 87 1.65 20.07 -1.63
CA ASP A 87 1.51 21.54 -1.59
C ASP A 87 0.16 22.03 -2.11
N ALA A 88 -0.48 21.24 -2.98
CA ALA A 88 -1.86 21.47 -3.40
C ALA A 88 -2.92 21.10 -2.32
N GLY A 89 -2.50 20.55 -1.17
CA GLY A 89 -3.39 20.17 -0.08
C GLY A 89 -3.94 18.74 -0.14
N VAL A 90 -3.37 17.87 -0.99
CA VAL A 90 -3.74 16.46 -1.04
C VAL A 90 -3.24 15.75 0.23
N HIS A 91 -4.13 14.97 0.87
CA HIS A 91 -3.83 14.29 2.15
C HIS A 91 -3.36 12.85 1.99
N THR A 92 -3.67 12.22 0.86
CA THR A 92 -3.28 10.84 0.57
C THR A 92 -2.57 10.77 -0.78
N VAL A 93 -1.34 10.27 -0.78
CA VAL A 93 -0.50 10.14 -1.98
C VAL A 93 -0.12 8.69 -2.18
N ILE A 94 -0.37 8.15 -3.37
CA ILE A 94 0.00 6.79 -3.74
C ILE A 94 0.97 6.84 -4.91
N CYS A 95 2.24 6.56 -4.65
CA CYS A 95 3.31 6.59 -5.64
C CYS A 95 3.58 5.18 -6.17
N ILE A 96 3.12 4.91 -7.38
CA ILE A 96 3.30 3.62 -8.06
C ILE A 96 4.72 3.51 -8.63
N ALA A 97 5.32 4.63 -9.05
CA ALA A 97 6.61 4.67 -9.70
C ALA A 97 7.70 3.94 -8.89
N GLU A 98 8.53 3.18 -9.58
CA GLU A 98 9.70 2.47 -9.05
C GLU A 98 11.00 3.20 -9.46
N GLY A 99 12.06 3.01 -8.66
CA GLY A 99 13.40 3.52 -8.98
C GLY A 99 13.68 4.94 -8.50
N LEU A 100 12.94 5.42 -7.50
CA LEU A 100 13.23 6.69 -6.85
C LEU A 100 14.50 6.54 -5.98
N PRO A 101 15.45 7.50 -6.06
CA PRO A 101 16.64 7.45 -5.21
C PRO A 101 16.29 7.54 -3.73
N ALA A 102 16.85 6.64 -2.90
CA ALA A 102 16.52 6.56 -1.48
C ALA A 102 16.77 7.89 -0.73
N HIS A 103 17.80 8.66 -1.11
CA HIS A 103 18.10 9.95 -0.48
C HIS A 103 17.08 11.04 -0.84
N GLU A 104 16.47 10.97 -2.02
CA GLU A 104 15.37 11.87 -2.40
C GLU A 104 14.10 11.48 -1.63
N MET A 105 13.81 10.17 -1.55
CA MET A 105 12.70 9.69 -0.74
C MET A 105 12.83 10.03 0.74
N LEU A 106 14.06 10.06 1.29
CA LEU A 106 14.27 10.52 2.66
C LEU A 106 13.90 12.00 2.83
N ARG A 107 14.16 12.84 1.83
CA ARG A 107 13.73 14.26 1.83
C ARG A 107 12.21 14.36 1.74
N VAL A 108 11.58 13.60 0.86
CA VAL A 108 10.11 13.51 0.75
C VAL A 108 9.51 13.08 2.09
N TYR A 109 10.03 12.01 2.69
CA TYR A 109 9.56 11.50 3.98
C TYR A 109 9.57 12.59 5.08
N ASN A 110 10.70 13.29 5.21
CA ASN A 110 10.82 14.38 6.18
C ASN A 110 9.92 15.58 5.88
N TYR A 111 9.55 15.78 4.62
CA TYR A 111 8.66 16.86 4.19
C TYR A 111 7.19 16.55 4.47
N ILE A 112 6.75 15.31 4.24
CA ILE A 112 5.34 14.91 4.37
C ILE A 112 4.92 14.63 5.82
N ARG A 113 5.83 14.07 6.64
CA ARG A 113 5.55 13.69 8.05
C ARG A 113 4.94 14.82 8.89
N PRO A 114 5.54 16.03 8.97
CA PRO A 114 4.98 17.13 9.78
C PRO A 114 3.67 17.69 9.22
N LYS A 115 3.34 17.38 7.95
CA LYS A 115 2.09 17.80 7.29
C LYS A 115 0.95 16.77 7.49
N GLY A 116 1.21 15.64 8.13
CA GLY A 116 0.20 14.60 8.37
C GLY A 116 -0.28 13.87 7.10
N VAL A 117 0.48 13.93 6.01
CA VAL A 117 0.14 13.28 4.76
C VAL A 117 0.39 11.77 4.86
N THR A 118 -0.58 10.97 4.46
CA THR A 118 -0.41 9.53 4.28
C THR A 118 0.15 9.25 2.89
N MET A 119 1.32 8.63 2.79
CA MET A 119 1.91 8.26 1.51
C MET A 119 2.19 6.76 1.46
N LEU A 120 1.71 6.08 0.42
CA LEU A 120 2.09 4.71 0.06
C LEU A 120 3.10 4.72 -1.09
N GLY A 121 4.04 3.79 -1.03
CA GLY A 121 5.14 3.73 -1.99
C GLY A 121 6.34 4.61 -1.61
N PRO A 122 7.29 4.77 -2.54
CA PRO A 122 7.28 4.33 -3.95
C PRO A 122 7.26 2.80 -4.12
N ASN A 123 7.13 2.37 -5.40
CA ASN A 123 7.15 0.96 -5.76
C ASN A 123 6.10 0.14 -5.00
N CYS A 124 4.84 0.57 -5.07
CA CYS A 124 3.73 -0.06 -4.37
C CYS A 124 2.56 -0.36 -5.32
N PRO A 125 1.71 -1.34 -5.00
CA PRO A 125 0.51 -1.62 -5.78
C PRO A 125 -0.65 -0.65 -5.48
N GLY A 126 -0.54 0.16 -4.43
CA GLY A 126 -1.60 1.06 -3.97
C GLY A 126 -2.44 0.52 -2.82
N ALA A 127 -3.68 0.96 -2.75
CA ALA A 127 -4.66 0.53 -1.74
C ALA A 127 -6.02 0.20 -2.37
N LEU A 128 -6.68 -0.80 -1.82
CA LEU A 128 -8.03 -1.23 -2.20
C LEU A 128 -8.87 -1.44 -0.95
N SER A 129 -10.00 -0.76 -0.85
CA SER A 129 -11.08 -1.09 0.08
C SER A 129 -12.22 -1.70 -0.74
N PRO A 130 -12.41 -3.04 -0.68
CA PRO A 130 -13.40 -3.71 -1.51
C PRO A 130 -14.80 -3.14 -1.34
N GLY A 131 -15.50 -2.92 -2.46
CA GLY A 131 -16.83 -2.29 -2.49
C GLY A 131 -16.83 -0.77 -2.33
N LYS A 132 -15.67 -0.12 -2.10
CA LYS A 132 -15.56 1.33 -1.84
C LYS A 132 -14.65 2.04 -2.86
N ALA A 133 -13.34 1.79 -2.82
CA ALA A 133 -12.39 2.44 -3.71
C ALA A 133 -11.17 1.55 -3.99
N ASN A 134 -10.65 1.65 -5.21
CA ASN A 134 -9.35 1.13 -5.63
C ASN A 134 -8.48 2.30 -6.10
N VAL A 135 -7.34 2.50 -5.48
CA VAL A 135 -6.37 3.52 -5.89
C VAL A 135 -5.02 2.85 -6.07
N GLY A 136 -4.71 2.50 -7.29
CA GLY A 136 -3.50 1.77 -7.63
C GLY A 136 -3.66 0.81 -8.79
N ILE A 137 -2.87 -0.27 -8.74
CA ILE A 137 -2.81 -1.31 -9.78
C ILE A 137 -3.35 -2.67 -9.29
N ILE A 138 -4.01 -2.67 -8.12
CA ILE A 138 -4.53 -3.90 -7.50
C ILE A 138 -5.66 -4.47 -8.38
N PRO A 139 -5.62 -5.79 -8.72
CA PRO A 139 -6.70 -6.45 -9.46
C PRO A 139 -7.91 -6.67 -8.56
N ALA A 140 -8.79 -5.67 -8.47
CA ALA A 140 -9.89 -5.64 -7.51
C ALA A 140 -10.87 -6.82 -7.64
N GLU A 141 -10.97 -7.41 -8.83
CA GLU A 141 -11.85 -8.54 -9.14
C GLU A 141 -11.53 -9.84 -8.39
N ILE A 142 -10.33 -9.97 -7.82
CA ILE A 142 -9.95 -11.17 -7.03
C ILE A 142 -10.23 -11.01 -5.53
N PHE A 143 -10.68 -9.83 -5.11
CA PHE A 143 -10.97 -9.52 -3.71
C PHE A 143 -12.47 -9.36 -3.47
N ARG A 144 -12.88 -9.54 -2.25
CA ARG A 144 -14.25 -9.29 -1.80
C ARG A 144 -14.26 -8.52 -0.48
N GLU A 145 -15.36 -7.85 -0.22
CA GLU A 145 -15.59 -7.16 1.04
C GLU A 145 -15.60 -8.14 2.23
N GLY A 146 -15.01 -7.72 3.34
CA GLY A 146 -14.92 -8.47 4.57
C GLY A 146 -14.20 -7.71 5.67
N ARG A 147 -13.65 -8.43 6.65
CA ARG A 147 -13.13 -7.83 7.88
C ARG A 147 -11.63 -8.11 8.14
N ILE A 148 -10.90 -8.55 7.12
CA ILE A 148 -9.47 -8.83 7.21
C ILE A 148 -8.70 -7.67 6.61
N GLY A 149 -7.94 -6.93 7.42
CA GLY A 149 -6.94 -5.97 6.94
C GLY A 149 -5.75 -6.69 6.34
N LEU A 150 -5.16 -6.18 5.26
CA LEU A 150 -3.94 -6.73 4.68
C LEU A 150 -2.93 -5.61 4.42
N VAL A 151 -1.73 -5.72 5.00
CA VAL A 151 -0.62 -4.81 4.75
C VAL A 151 0.59 -5.58 4.22
N SER A 152 1.18 -5.10 3.12
CA SER A 152 2.22 -5.85 2.42
C SER A 152 3.29 -4.95 1.79
N ARG A 153 4.53 -5.43 1.78
CA ARG A 153 5.62 -4.86 0.97
C ARG A 153 5.57 -5.32 -0.48
N SER A 154 5.02 -6.52 -0.73
CA SER A 154 5.04 -7.17 -2.04
C SER A 154 3.68 -7.07 -2.74
N GLY A 155 3.64 -6.51 -3.95
CA GLY A 155 2.43 -6.51 -4.77
C GLY A 155 1.94 -7.93 -5.10
N THR A 156 2.81 -8.79 -5.61
CA THR A 156 2.46 -10.17 -6.00
C THR A 156 1.92 -11.00 -4.85
N LEU A 157 2.57 -10.95 -3.68
CA LEU A 157 2.10 -11.68 -2.50
C LEU A 157 0.80 -11.11 -1.93
N THR A 158 0.59 -9.80 -2.05
CA THR A 158 -0.70 -9.16 -1.74
C THR A 158 -1.83 -9.81 -2.54
N TYR A 159 -1.62 -9.97 -3.85
CA TYR A 159 -2.63 -10.55 -4.73
C TYR A 159 -2.88 -12.03 -4.42
N GLN A 160 -1.83 -12.80 -4.23
CA GLN A 160 -1.94 -14.22 -3.92
C GLN A 160 -2.67 -14.45 -2.59
N ILE A 161 -2.18 -13.87 -1.49
CA ILE A 161 -2.75 -14.10 -0.16
C ILE A 161 -4.18 -13.57 -0.08
N GLY A 162 -4.46 -12.39 -0.62
CA GLY A 162 -5.81 -11.84 -0.62
C GLY A 162 -6.78 -12.67 -1.46
N HIS A 163 -6.33 -13.22 -2.60
CA HIS A 163 -7.13 -14.14 -3.40
C HIS A 163 -7.43 -15.44 -2.64
N GLU A 164 -6.42 -16.03 -1.98
CA GLU A 164 -6.60 -17.25 -1.18
C GLU A 164 -7.57 -17.02 0.00
N ILE A 165 -7.52 -15.86 0.66
CA ILE A 165 -8.50 -15.45 1.67
C ILE A 165 -9.91 -15.43 1.06
N THR A 166 -10.06 -14.88 -0.14
CA THR A 166 -11.34 -14.86 -0.86
C THR A 166 -11.84 -16.28 -1.20
N GLN A 167 -10.96 -17.19 -1.61
CA GLN A 167 -11.31 -18.59 -1.89
C GLN A 167 -11.77 -19.35 -0.64
N LEU A 168 -11.30 -18.96 0.54
CA LEU A 168 -11.79 -19.50 1.82
C LEU A 168 -13.15 -18.92 2.27
N GLY A 169 -13.79 -18.12 1.41
CA GLY A 169 -15.09 -17.52 1.70
C GLY A 169 -15.03 -16.28 2.60
N LEU A 170 -13.82 -15.79 2.88
CA LEU A 170 -13.55 -14.59 3.67
C LEU A 170 -13.36 -13.37 2.76
N GLY A 171 -13.14 -12.18 3.33
CA GLY A 171 -12.92 -10.97 2.58
C GLY A 171 -12.07 -9.94 3.34
N ASN A 172 -11.72 -8.86 2.65
CA ASN A 172 -10.85 -7.83 3.16
C ASN A 172 -11.61 -6.54 3.50
N SER A 173 -11.23 -5.87 4.59
CA SER A 173 -11.67 -4.50 4.90
C SER A 173 -10.90 -3.49 4.07
N THR A 174 -9.58 -3.56 4.12
CA THR A 174 -8.67 -2.78 3.27
C THR A 174 -7.39 -3.57 2.98
N ILE A 175 -6.90 -3.45 1.76
CA ILE A 175 -5.62 -3.99 1.29
C ILE A 175 -4.68 -2.81 1.07
N VAL A 176 -3.50 -2.84 1.67
CA VAL A 176 -2.51 -1.76 1.62
C VAL A 176 -1.15 -2.30 1.18
N GLY A 177 -0.67 -1.83 0.05
CA GLY A 177 0.71 -2.04 -0.36
C GLY A 177 1.57 -0.86 0.06
N ILE A 178 2.53 -1.08 0.97
CA ILE A 178 3.41 -0.01 1.45
C ILE A 178 4.63 0.23 0.56
N GLY A 179 4.97 -0.72 -0.32
CA GLY A 179 6.10 -0.64 -1.25
C GLY A 179 7.33 -1.43 -0.82
N GLY A 180 8.14 -1.78 -1.83
CA GLY A 180 9.35 -2.60 -1.68
C GLY A 180 10.65 -1.82 -1.61
N ASP A 181 10.63 -0.49 -1.71
CA ASP A 181 11.82 0.34 -1.67
C ASP A 181 12.39 0.49 -0.25
N PRO A 182 13.70 0.83 -0.11
CA PRO A 182 14.33 0.98 1.20
C PRO A 182 13.73 2.10 2.06
N VAL A 183 13.21 3.16 1.42
CA VAL A 183 12.54 4.29 2.08
C VAL A 183 11.16 4.44 1.46
N VAL A 184 10.14 4.20 2.26
CA VAL A 184 8.73 4.32 1.88
C VAL A 184 8.03 5.41 2.69
N GLY A 185 6.91 5.93 2.18
CA GLY A 185 6.16 7.00 2.84
C GLY A 185 5.48 6.57 4.13
N SER A 186 4.93 5.33 4.17
CA SER A 186 4.31 4.73 5.36
C SER A 186 4.96 3.40 5.69
N SER A 187 5.23 3.18 6.98
CA SER A 187 5.75 1.91 7.52
C SER A 187 4.63 0.92 7.84
N PHE A 188 5.00 -0.31 8.23
CA PHE A 188 4.05 -1.26 8.82
C PHE A 188 3.33 -0.66 10.03
N ILE A 189 4.05 0.02 10.92
CA ILE A 189 3.48 0.61 12.14
C ILE A 189 2.43 1.65 11.79
N ASP A 190 2.68 2.53 10.83
CA ASP A 190 1.72 3.56 10.41
C ASP A 190 0.41 2.95 9.90
N VAL A 191 0.46 1.80 9.22
CA VAL A 191 -0.72 1.11 8.70
C VAL A 191 -1.39 0.25 9.75
N LEU A 192 -0.61 -0.45 10.58
CA LEU A 192 -1.13 -1.26 11.70
C LEU A 192 -1.90 -0.41 12.70
N ALA A 193 -1.42 0.80 13.02
CA ALA A 193 -2.15 1.75 13.89
C ALA A 193 -3.51 2.10 13.31
N LYS A 194 -3.59 2.36 12.00
CA LYS A 194 -4.87 2.64 11.34
C LYS A 194 -5.82 1.42 11.37
N PHE A 195 -5.30 0.20 11.21
CA PHE A 195 -6.12 -1.01 11.33
C PHE A 195 -6.59 -1.26 12.77
N GLU A 196 -5.78 -0.93 13.77
CA GLU A 196 -6.21 -1.04 15.18
C GLU A 196 -7.41 -0.16 15.47
N ASP A 197 -7.44 1.06 14.93
CA ASP A 197 -8.53 2.03 15.10
C ASP A 197 -9.74 1.77 14.18
N ASP A 198 -9.67 0.84 13.22
CA ASP A 198 -10.74 0.60 12.23
C ASP A 198 -11.76 -0.44 12.71
N ASP A 199 -12.98 -0.02 12.98
CA ASP A 199 -14.08 -0.90 13.42
C ASP A 199 -14.49 -1.94 12.36
N GLU A 200 -14.12 -1.77 11.09
CA GLU A 200 -14.39 -2.73 10.02
C GLU A 200 -13.30 -3.80 9.90
N THR A 201 -12.22 -3.71 10.66
CA THR A 201 -11.13 -4.69 10.67
C THR A 201 -11.10 -5.48 11.98
N ASP A 202 -11.22 -6.81 11.90
CA ASP A 202 -11.17 -7.72 13.05
C ASP A 202 -9.81 -8.38 13.25
N ILE A 203 -9.05 -8.57 12.17
CA ILE A 203 -7.75 -9.23 12.10
C ILE A 203 -6.89 -8.59 11.01
N VAL A 204 -5.59 -8.61 11.18
CA VAL A 204 -4.66 -8.10 10.17
C VAL A 204 -3.73 -9.22 9.67
N VAL A 205 -3.56 -9.27 8.35
CA VAL A 205 -2.52 -10.07 7.68
C VAL A 205 -1.37 -9.14 7.30
N MET A 206 -0.17 -9.42 7.83
CA MET A 206 1.05 -8.67 7.55
C MET A 206 1.99 -9.48 6.67
N VAL A 207 2.39 -8.92 5.52
CA VAL A 207 3.28 -9.59 4.56
C VAL A 207 4.58 -8.81 4.44
N GLY A 208 5.62 -9.35 5.06
CA GLY A 208 6.98 -8.81 5.05
C GLY A 208 7.92 -9.60 4.14
N GLU A 209 9.17 -9.20 4.16
CA GLU A 209 10.22 -9.81 3.36
C GLU A 209 11.57 -9.74 4.08
N ILE A 210 12.59 -10.41 3.53
CA ILE A 210 13.97 -10.27 4.00
C ILE A 210 14.50 -8.85 3.85
N GLY A 211 15.50 -8.50 4.65
CA GLY A 211 16.16 -7.18 4.63
C GLY A 211 15.56 -6.18 5.61
N GLY A 212 16.36 -5.23 6.06
CA GLY A 212 15.97 -4.25 7.06
C GLY A 212 15.51 -4.86 8.39
N ALA A 213 14.83 -4.06 9.22
CA ALA A 213 14.33 -4.44 10.55
C ALA A 213 12.88 -3.95 10.79
N GLU A 214 12.13 -3.63 9.72
CA GLU A 214 10.81 -3.04 9.89
C GLU A 214 9.78 -4.03 10.45
N GLU A 215 9.90 -5.32 10.14
CA GLU A 215 9.03 -6.36 10.66
C GLU A 215 9.30 -6.66 12.16
N GLU A 216 10.56 -6.54 12.61
CA GLU A 216 10.92 -6.63 14.03
C GLU A 216 10.38 -5.43 14.82
N LYS A 217 10.41 -4.22 14.24
CA LYS A 217 9.79 -3.04 14.85
C LYS A 217 8.27 -3.19 14.90
N ALA A 218 7.66 -3.71 13.83
CA ALA A 218 6.23 -4.01 13.77
C ALA A 218 5.84 -5.05 14.83
N ALA A 219 6.66 -6.10 15.05
CA ALA A 219 6.42 -7.11 16.08
C ALA A 219 6.34 -6.48 17.48
N ALA A 220 7.29 -5.59 17.82
CA ALA A 220 7.28 -4.87 19.09
C ALA A 220 6.04 -3.97 19.24
N TYR A 221 5.65 -3.27 18.17
CA TYR A 221 4.45 -2.46 18.16
C TYR A 221 3.18 -3.30 18.35
N ILE A 222 3.06 -4.42 17.63
CA ILE A 222 1.91 -5.34 17.76
C ILE A 222 1.75 -5.81 19.20
N GLN A 223 2.87 -6.20 19.86
CA GLN A 223 2.83 -6.65 21.24
C GLN A 223 2.42 -5.56 22.23
N ALA A 224 2.84 -4.32 22.00
CA ALA A 224 2.62 -3.20 22.92
C ALA A 224 1.27 -2.50 22.74
N GLU A 225 0.80 -2.36 21.50
CA GLU A 225 -0.24 -1.41 21.14
C GLU A 225 -1.47 -2.04 20.47
N MET A 226 -1.39 -3.30 19.97
CA MET A 226 -2.52 -3.89 19.24
C MET A 226 -3.33 -4.85 20.10
N SER A 227 -4.65 -4.70 20.04
CA SER A 227 -5.63 -5.64 20.59
C SER A 227 -6.13 -6.63 19.52
N LYS A 228 -6.07 -6.24 18.24
CA LYS A 228 -6.48 -7.07 17.12
C LYS A 228 -5.40 -8.10 16.80
N PRO A 229 -5.79 -9.37 16.54
CA PRO A 229 -4.83 -10.40 16.17
C PRO A 229 -4.16 -10.09 14.84
N VAL A 230 -2.87 -10.42 14.75
CA VAL A 230 -2.09 -10.33 13.53
C VAL A 230 -1.57 -11.71 13.17
N VAL A 231 -1.68 -12.08 11.89
CA VAL A 231 -0.97 -13.21 11.29
C VAL A 231 0.01 -12.70 10.25
N ALA A 232 1.11 -13.37 10.05
CA ALA A 232 2.16 -12.84 9.18
C ALA A 232 2.74 -13.88 8.22
N TYR A 233 3.27 -13.37 7.11
CA TYR A 233 4.15 -14.09 6.19
C TYR A 233 5.42 -13.27 5.98
N ILE A 234 6.57 -13.95 5.95
CA ILE A 234 7.85 -13.32 5.59
C ILE A 234 8.41 -14.01 4.35
N ALA A 235 8.52 -13.26 3.25
CA ALA A 235 9.10 -13.78 2.02
C ALA A 235 10.62 -13.94 2.13
N GLY A 236 11.17 -14.95 1.46
CA GLY A 236 12.61 -15.13 1.29
C GLY A 236 13.26 -16.15 2.23
N PHE A 237 12.54 -17.16 2.73
CA PHE A 237 13.12 -18.23 3.55
C PHE A 237 14.29 -18.97 2.88
N THR A 238 14.31 -19.02 1.56
CA THR A 238 15.37 -19.68 0.77
C THR A 238 16.32 -18.68 0.09
N ALA A 239 16.23 -17.41 0.43
CA ALA A 239 17.04 -16.37 -0.20
C ALA A 239 18.53 -16.52 0.22
N PRO A 240 19.46 -16.49 -0.74
CA PRO A 240 20.88 -16.52 -0.43
C PRO A 240 21.34 -15.17 0.15
N PRO A 241 22.30 -15.17 1.12
CA PRO A 241 22.89 -13.94 1.63
C PRO A 241 23.55 -13.10 0.54
N GLY A 242 23.47 -11.77 0.67
CA GLY A 242 24.13 -10.80 -0.22
C GLY A 242 23.54 -10.65 -1.60
N LYS A 243 22.40 -11.29 -1.89
CA LYS A 243 21.68 -11.14 -3.17
C LYS A 243 20.37 -10.38 -2.94
N THR A 244 20.12 -9.39 -3.77
CA THR A 244 18.84 -8.66 -3.81
C THR A 244 17.75 -9.56 -4.42
N MET A 245 16.59 -9.65 -3.77
CA MET A 245 15.50 -10.54 -4.14
C MET A 245 14.24 -9.76 -4.57
N GLY A 246 14.26 -9.26 -5.81
CA GLY A 246 13.15 -8.49 -6.37
C GLY A 246 13.16 -7.00 -5.98
N HIS A 247 13.00 -6.68 -4.71
CA HIS A 247 13.01 -5.32 -4.19
C HIS A 247 14.40 -4.87 -3.78
N ALA A 248 14.72 -3.59 -3.96
CA ALA A 248 16.02 -3.02 -3.58
C ALA A 248 16.35 -3.18 -2.09
N GLY A 249 15.32 -3.17 -1.21
CA GLY A 249 15.46 -3.40 0.24
C GLY A 249 15.50 -4.88 0.64
N ALA A 250 15.14 -5.80 -0.24
CA ALA A 250 15.07 -7.24 0.04
C ALA A 250 16.43 -7.92 -0.12
N ILE A 251 17.35 -7.62 0.79
CA ILE A 251 18.71 -8.16 0.81
C ILE A 251 19.13 -8.53 2.25
N ILE A 252 19.66 -9.75 2.43
CA ILE A 252 20.24 -10.18 3.70
C ILE A 252 21.66 -9.62 3.81
N SER A 253 21.91 -8.77 4.81
CA SER A 253 23.21 -8.19 5.09
C SER A 253 23.81 -8.82 6.35
N GLY A 254 24.83 -9.65 6.18
CA GLY A 254 25.42 -10.41 7.28
C GLY A 254 24.46 -11.43 7.88
N THR A 255 24.19 -11.32 9.19
CA THR A 255 23.31 -12.25 9.94
C THR A 255 21.93 -11.65 10.24
N SER A 256 21.68 -10.39 9.88
CA SER A 256 20.45 -9.66 10.17
C SER A 256 19.50 -9.63 8.95
N GLY A 257 18.22 -9.42 9.20
CA GLY A 257 17.19 -9.29 8.15
C GLY A 257 16.84 -10.59 7.44
N THR A 258 17.14 -11.76 8.03
CA THR A 258 16.71 -13.05 7.49
C THR A 258 15.24 -13.33 7.78
N ALA A 259 14.56 -14.09 6.92
CA ALA A 259 13.17 -14.49 7.15
C ALA A 259 13.00 -15.25 8.47
N GLN A 260 13.97 -16.09 8.82
CA GLN A 260 13.98 -16.85 10.08
C GLN A 260 14.06 -15.95 11.31
N ALA A 261 14.93 -14.92 11.28
CA ALA A 261 15.07 -13.98 12.40
C ALA A 261 13.78 -13.17 12.60
N LYS A 262 13.19 -12.67 11.49
CA LYS A 262 11.92 -11.93 11.51
C LYS A 262 10.76 -12.81 11.99
N LYS A 263 10.64 -14.05 11.49
CA LYS A 263 9.66 -15.02 11.98
C LYS A 263 9.77 -15.20 13.47
N LYS A 264 10.99 -15.46 13.99
CA LYS A 264 11.25 -15.66 15.43
C LYS A 264 10.85 -14.42 16.25
N ALA A 265 11.14 -13.21 15.76
CA ALA A 265 10.77 -11.97 16.43
C ALA A 265 9.24 -11.79 16.50
N LEU A 266 8.55 -12.04 15.41
CA LEU A 266 7.08 -11.97 15.35
C LEU A 266 6.42 -13.00 16.26
N GLU A 267 6.88 -14.26 16.23
CA GLU A 267 6.35 -15.33 17.09
C GLU A 267 6.60 -15.05 18.59
N ALA A 268 7.74 -14.46 18.93
CA ALA A 268 8.02 -14.04 20.31
C ALA A 268 7.07 -12.95 20.83
N CYS A 269 6.46 -12.19 19.91
CA CYS A 269 5.45 -11.17 20.20
C CYS A 269 3.99 -11.68 20.02
N GLY A 270 3.80 -13.02 19.91
CA GLY A 270 2.47 -13.63 19.81
C GLY A 270 1.85 -13.66 18.41
N VAL A 271 2.58 -13.23 17.37
CA VAL A 271 2.12 -13.27 15.98
C VAL A 271 2.27 -14.67 15.41
N ARG A 272 1.22 -15.23 14.83
CA ARG A 272 1.31 -16.52 14.11
C ARG A 272 1.90 -16.28 12.71
N VAL A 273 2.99 -17.00 12.37
CA VAL A 273 3.71 -16.78 11.12
C VAL A 273 3.67 -18.04 10.25
N GLY A 274 3.00 -17.92 9.09
CA GLY A 274 3.00 -18.98 8.09
C GLY A 274 4.31 -19.03 7.29
N THR A 275 4.62 -20.19 6.75
CA THR A 275 5.81 -20.45 5.93
C THR A 275 5.51 -20.41 4.42
N THR A 276 4.22 -20.41 4.07
CA THR A 276 3.70 -20.25 2.70
C THR A 276 2.55 -19.26 2.69
N PRO A 277 2.24 -18.61 1.54
CA PRO A 277 1.06 -17.78 1.38
C PRO A 277 -0.23 -18.50 1.77
N THR A 278 -0.41 -19.75 1.33
CA THR A 278 -1.58 -20.58 1.64
C THR A 278 -1.72 -20.83 3.14
N GLU A 279 -0.61 -21.11 3.83
CA GLU A 279 -0.64 -21.28 5.29
C GLU A 279 -1.11 -20.02 6.00
N VAL A 280 -0.67 -18.83 5.56
CA VAL A 280 -1.12 -17.56 6.16
C VAL A 280 -2.61 -17.31 5.94
N ALA A 281 -3.13 -17.59 4.74
CA ALA A 281 -4.56 -17.48 4.48
C ALA A 281 -5.37 -18.41 5.40
N GLN A 282 -4.89 -19.66 5.63
CA GLN A 282 -5.50 -20.59 6.55
C GLN A 282 -5.41 -20.13 8.01
N LEU A 283 -4.25 -19.62 8.44
CA LEU A 283 -4.08 -19.04 9.77
C LEU A 283 -5.04 -17.88 10.03
N ALA A 284 -5.27 -17.04 9.02
CA ALA A 284 -6.26 -15.96 9.13
C ALA A 284 -7.69 -16.52 9.27
N ALA A 285 -8.04 -17.54 8.49
CA ALA A 285 -9.34 -18.21 8.61
C ALA A 285 -9.55 -18.85 10.00
N ASP A 286 -8.53 -19.52 10.54
CA ASP A 286 -8.58 -20.14 11.87
C ASP A 286 -8.79 -19.09 12.98
N VAL A 287 -8.15 -17.92 12.87
CA VAL A 287 -8.34 -16.82 13.82
C VAL A 287 -9.75 -16.24 13.73
N VAL A 288 -10.27 -16.04 12.51
CA VAL A 288 -11.65 -15.57 12.32
C VAL A 288 -12.64 -16.57 12.92
N ALA A 289 -12.49 -17.87 12.64
CA ALA A 289 -13.38 -18.91 13.16
C ALA A 289 -13.35 -19.02 14.70
N ALA A 290 -12.21 -18.76 15.33
CA ALA A 290 -12.07 -18.80 16.80
C ALA A 290 -12.72 -17.58 17.50
N ARG A 291 -13.09 -16.53 16.77
CA ARG A 291 -13.72 -15.30 17.29
C ARG A 291 -15.22 -15.22 16.97
N ALA A 292 -15.73 -16.07 16.06
CA ALA A 292 -17.14 -16.17 15.71
C ALA A 292 -17.91 -16.98 16.76
#